data_1de4cd5445c600746add7d0c3b7a58bc
#
_entry.id   1de4cd5445c600746add7d0c3b7a58bc
#
_cell.length_a   1.000
_cell.length_b   1.000
_cell.length_c   1.000
_cell.angle_alpha   90.00
_cell.angle_beta   90.00
_cell.angle_gamma   90.00
#
_symmetry.space_group_name_H-M   'P 1'
#
loop_
_entity.id
_entity.type
_entity.pdbx_description
1 polymer ?
#
loop_
_entity_poly.entity_id
_entity_poly.type
_entity_poly.pdbx_seq_one_letter_code
_entity_poly.pdbx_strand_id
1 'polypeptide(L)'
;AAFGPYDVVHVHAEGPAMFSWIPRLTGKRVILTIHGLDWARDKWKGSFGSWYIRMGEKTGARCAHEIIVLNHSTQKYFLDTYGRTTRYIPNGVNPAAPVPADIIREKYGLEKDSYILYLGRMVPEKGCHYLVDAFKKLDTDKKLVIAGGSSDTRWYIDELKEQADGDERVIFTGFVDGQLREELYSNAYLFVLPSDLEGMPLCLLEAMSYGNCVITSDIEECANVIHDNGIVFRKGDVDDLAQKLTYALSHPNTVRMFKWLAAEYVCT
;
A
#
# COMPACT_ATOMS: atom_id res chain seq x y z
N ALA A 1 -15.94 21.95 12.44
CA ALA A 1 -14.62 22.03 13.08
C ALA A 1 -14.21 23.51 13.35
N ALA A 2 -14.30 24.43 12.36
CA ALA A 2 -13.81 25.80 12.49
C ALA A 2 -14.48 26.61 13.63
N PHE A 3 -15.75 26.39 13.91
CA PHE A 3 -16.54 27.11 14.91
C PHE A 3 -16.85 26.28 16.18
N GLY A 4 -16.33 25.06 16.27
CA GLY A 4 -16.50 24.22 17.46
C GLY A 4 -15.52 24.57 18.59
N PRO A 5 -15.71 23.95 19.77
CA PRO A 5 -14.87 24.21 20.97
C PRO A 5 -13.52 23.46 20.90
N TYR A 6 -12.85 23.50 19.76
CA TYR A 6 -11.57 22.84 19.54
C TYR A 6 -10.46 23.86 19.36
N ASP A 7 -9.29 23.60 19.90
CA ASP A 7 -8.09 24.43 19.76
C ASP A 7 -7.26 24.06 18.52
N VAL A 8 -7.35 22.79 18.12
CA VAL A 8 -6.60 22.22 17.00
C VAL A 8 -7.55 21.60 15.97
N VAL A 9 -7.28 21.85 14.69
CA VAL A 9 -7.94 21.19 13.56
C VAL A 9 -6.89 20.42 12.78
N HIS A 10 -7.01 19.11 12.76
CA HIS A 10 -6.14 18.23 12.00
C HIS A 10 -6.83 17.85 10.69
N VAL A 11 -6.24 18.25 9.59
CA VAL A 11 -6.73 18.01 8.23
C VAL A 11 -5.91 16.88 7.61
N HIS A 12 -6.57 15.95 6.95
CA HIS A 12 -5.94 14.85 6.23
C HIS A 12 -6.17 14.99 4.72
N ALA A 13 -5.12 14.81 3.95
CA ALA A 13 -5.05 14.89 2.49
C ALA A 13 -5.25 16.31 1.90
N GLU A 14 -4.86 16.47 0.63
CA GLU A 14 -4.82 17.76 -0.06
C GLU A 14 -6.22 18.31 -0.36
N GLY A 15 -7.18 17.44 -0.73
CA GLY A 15 -8.54 17.86 -1.07
C GLY A 15 -9.20 18.69 0.05
N PRO A 16 -9.35 18.14 1.27
CA PRO A 16 -9.87 18.86 2.44
C PRO A 16 -9.03 20.08 2.84
N ALA A 17 -7.71 20.08 2.55
CA ALA A 17 -6.81 21.18 2.85
C ALA A 17 -7.19 22.49 2.13
N MET A 18 -8.00 22.43 1.08
CA MET A 18 -8.58 23.61 0.41
C MET A 18 -9.27 24.57 1.38
N PHE A 19 -9.84 24.06 2.45
CA PHE A 19 -10.57 24.85 3.45
C PHE A 19 -9.77 25.10 4.74
N SER A 20 -8.48 24.82 4.78
CA SER A 20 -7.62 24.96 5.96
C SER A 20 -7.46 26.42 6.43
N TRP A 21 -7.70 27.39 5.55
CA TRP A 21 -7.72 28.82 5.89
C TRP A 21 -8.87 29.21 6.85
N ILE A 22 -10.02 28.50 6.81
CA ILE A 22 -11.18 28.82 7.65
C ILE A 22 -10.86 28.65 9.15
N PRO A 23 -10.41 27.46 9.64
CA PRO A 23 -10.05 27.32 11.04
C PRO A 23 -8.87 28.20 11.43
N ARG A 24 -7.95 28.50 10.51
CA ARG A 24 -6.86 29.45 10.79
C ARG A 24 -7.37 30.86 11.09
N LEU A 25 -8.33 31.37 10.30
CA LEU A 25 -8.95 32.68 10.52
C LEU A 25 -9.74 32.77 11.84
N THR A 26 -10.26 31.64 12.33
CA THR A 26 -10.95 31.57 13.64
C THR A 26 -9.98 31.33 14.83
N GLY A 27 -8.67 31.51 14.61
CA GLY A 27 -7.65 31.38 15.65
C GLY A 27 -7.27 29.94 16.03
N LYS A 28 -7.73 28.92 15.26
CA LYS A 28 -7.39 27.53 15.52
C LYS A 28 -6.00 27.19 15.00
N ARG A 29 -5.32 26.28 15.68
CA ARG A 29 -4.08 25.68 15.16
C ARG A 29 -4.46 24.62 14.11
N VAL A 30 -3.89 24.73 12.91
CA VAL A 30 -4.13 23.83 11.80
C VAL A 30 -2.92 22.95 11.59
N ILE A 31 -3.13 21.63 11.62
CA ILE A 31 -2.15 20.61 11.26
C ILE A 31 -2.65 19.91 9.99
N LEU A 32 -1.79 19.67 9.05
CA LEU A 32 -2.11 18.95 7.80
C LEU A 32 -1.24 17.70 7.69
N THR A 33 -1.84 16.54 7.47
CA THR A 33 -1.12 15.32 7.10
C THR A 33 -1.35 15.00 5.63
N ILE A 34 -0.26 14.84 4.88
CA ILE A 34 -0.22 14.41 3.49
C ILE A 34 0.09 12.92 3.46
N HIS A 35 -0.85 12.12 2.96
CA HIS A 35 -0.74 10.67 2.86
C HIS A 35 -0.11 10.18 1.55
N GLY A 36 0.18 11.07 0.65
CA GLY A 36 0.70 10.85 -0.69
C GLY A 36 0.24 11.99 -1.59
N LEU A 37 0.81 12.10 -2.79
CA LEU A 37 0.42 13.15 -3.74
C LEU A 37 -0.81 12.68 -4.53
N ASP A 38 -2.01 12.96 -4.00
CA ASP A 38 -3.27 12.45 -4.56
C ASP A 38 -3.51 12.88 -6.00
N TRP A 39 -3.05 14.07 -6.41
CA TRP A 39 -3.16 14.55 -7.78
C TRP A 39 -2.36 13.70 -8.80
N ALA A 40 -1.38 12.91 -8.34
CA ALA A 40 -0.59 12.03 -9.19
C ALA A 40 -1.32 10.70 -9.51
N ARG A 41 -2.40 10.38 -8.80
CA ARG A 41 -3.18 9.17 -9.02
C ARG A 41 -3.93 9.22 -10.35
N ASP A 42 -4.02 8.08 -11.04
CA ASP A 42 -4.67 7.97 -12.35
C ASP A 42 -6.12 8.46 -12.34
N LYS A 43 -6.86 8.21 -11.26
CA LYS A 43 -8.22 8.71 -11.04
C LYS A 43 -8.39 10.22 -11.28
N TRP A 44 -7.35 11.01 -11.03
CA TRP A 44 -7.41 12.45 -11.09
C TRP A 44 -6.69 13.05 -12.30
N LYS A 45 -5.92 12.26 -13.05
CA LYS A 45 -5.15 12.75 -14.21
C LYS A 45 -6.07 13.45 -15.22
N GLY A 46 -5.71 14.69 -15.59
CA GLY A 46 -6.44 15.47 -16.59
C GLY A 46 -7.84 15.95 -16.21
N SER A 47 -8.27 15.75 -14.94
CA SER A 47 -9.60 16.14 -14.48
C SER A 47 -9.61 17.44 -13.68
N PHE A 48 -10.79 18.05 -13.55
CA PHE A 48 -11.02 19.18 -12.62
C PHE A 48 -10.62 18.78 -11.17
N GLY A 49 -10.75 17.52 -10.81
CA GLY A 49 -10.33 17.00 -9.52
C GLY A 49 -8.83 17.19 -9.25
N SER A 50 -7.96 16.97 -10.24
CA SER A 50 -6.51 17.23 -10.10
C SER A 50 -6.23 18.70 -9.80
N TRP A 51 -6.89 19.61 -10.51
CA TRP A 51 -6.77 21.05 -10.25
C TRP A 51 -7.22 21.39 -8.81
N TYR A 52 -8.38 20.88 -8.38
CA TYR A 52 -8.90 21.09 -7.04
C TYR A 52 -7.94 20.59 -5.96
N ILE A 53 -7.39 19.39 -6.12
CA ILE A 53 -6.42 18.78 -5.18
C ILE A 53 -5.15 19.64 -5.10
N ARG A 54 -4.59 20.07 -6.25
CA ARG A 54 -3.42 20.95 -6.27
C ARG A 54 -3.68 22.30 -5.61
N MET A 55 -4.88 22.85 -5.79
CA MET A 55 -5.26 24.10 -5.09
C MET A 55 -5.39 23.86 -3.58
N GLY A 56 -5.91 22.72 -3.16
CA GLY A 56 -5.95 22.30 -1.75
C GLY A 56 -4.56 22.14 -1.16
N GLU A 57 -3.65 21.48 -1.87
CA GLU A 57 -2.24 21.35 -1.49
C GLU A 57 -1.57 22.72 -1.29
N LYS A 58 -1.72 23.62 -2.28
CA LYS A 58 -1.19 24.99 -2.19
C LYS A 58 -1.77 25.78 -1.02
N THR A 59 -3.07 25.63 -0.77
CA THR A 59 -3.74 26.28 0.37
C THR A 59 -3.26 25.71 1.67
N GLY A 60 -3.16 24.39 1.77
CA GLY A 60 -2.61 23.67 2.92
C GLY A 60 -1.17 24.09 3.22
N ALA A 61 -0.32 24.14 2.20
CA ALA A 61 1.06 24.58 2.33
C ALA A 61 1.19 26.00 2.90
N ARG A 62 0.25 26.88 2.60
CA ARG A 62 0.24 28.28 3.11
C ARG A 62 -0.43 28.45 4.47
N CYS A 63 -1.50 27.70 4.71
CA CYS A 63 -2.39 27.91 5.84
C CYS A 63 -2.13 26.96 7.02
N ALA A 64 -1.56 25.78 6.81
CA ALA A 64 -1.22 24.90 7.92
C ALA A 64 -0.07 25.48 8.76
N HIS A 65 -0.18 25.36 10.07
CA HIS A 65 0.89 25.69 11.00
C HIS A 65 1.99 24.64 10.92
N GLU A 66 1.61 23.37 10.91
CA GLU A 66 2.50 22.23 10.75
C GLU A 66 1.98 21.33 9.62
N ILE A 67 2.91 20.75 8.86
CA ILE A 67 2.61 19.77 7.82
C ILE A 67 3.37 18.49 8.15
N ILE A 68 2.64 17.40 8.22
CA ILE A 68 3.17 16.04 8.43
C ILE A 68 3.20 15.33 7.08
N VAL A 69 4.30 14.67 6.78
CA VAL A 69 4.49 13.82 5.60
C VAL A 69 4.98 12.44 6.01
N LEU A 70 4.68 11.43 5.20
CA LEU A 70 4.94 10.04 5.53
C LEU A 70 6.25 9.50 4.92
N ASN A 71 6.88 10.26 4.01
CA ASN A 71 8.12 9.88 3.34
C ASN A 71 8.99 11.09 3.01
N HIS A 72 10.27 10.84 2.76
CA HIS A 72 11.25 11.90 2.49
C HIS A 72 11.10 12.52 1.09
N SER A 73 10.59 11.80 0.10
CA SER A 73 10.32 12.34 -1.23
C SER A 73 9.25 13.43 -1.17
N THR A 74 8.17 13.21 -0.43
CA THR A 74 7.13 14.23 -0.17
C THR A 74 7.69 15.40 0.66
N GLN A 75 8.57 15.14 1.62
CA GLN A 75 9.24 16.20 2.38
C GLN A 75 10.05 17.12 1.47
N LYS A 76 10.86 16.53 0.60
CA LYS A 76 11.65 17.27 -0.40
C LYS A 76 10.75 18.02 -1.38
N TYR A 77 9.68 17.41 -1.87
CA TYR A 77 8.71 18.03 -2.76
C TYR A 77 8.10 19.31 -2.17
N PHE A 78 7.65 19.28 -0.90
CA PHE A 78 7.08 20.46 -0.22
C PHE A 78 8.12 21.57 -0.03
N LEU A 79 9.36 21.20 0.26
CA LEU A 79 10.46 22.17 0.38
C LEU A 79 10.75 22.83 -0.97
N ASP A 80 10.90 22.05 -2.03
CA ASP A 80 11.28 22.54 -3.36
C ASP A 80 10.14 23.34 -4.02
N THR A 81 8.87 22.92 -3.83
CA THR A 81 7.71 23.51 -4.50
C THR A 81 7.14 24.72 -3.76
N TYR A 82 7.13 24.67 -2.43
CA TYR A 82 6.45 25.67 -1.60
C TYR A 82 7.37 26.39 -0.62
N GLY A 83 8.66 26.03 -0.54
CA GLY A 83 9.57 26.54 0.48
C GLY A 83 9.15 26.15 1.90
N ARG A 84 8.36 25.07 2.07
CA ARG A 84 7.79 24.65 3.34
C ARG A 84 8.57 23.48 3.92
N THR A 85 9.10 23.68 5.10
CA THR A 85 9.58 22.59 5.95
C THR A 85 8.40 21.77 6.46
N THR A 86 8.55 20.45 6.51
CA THR A 86 7.53 19.52 6.98
C THR A 86 8.11 18.58 8.04
N ARG A 87 7.23 17.95 8.83
CA ARG A 87 7.63 16.93 9.80
C ARG A 87 7.46 15.55 9.17
N TYR A 88 8.53 14.78 9.17
CA TYR A 88 8.46 13.37 8.82
C TYR A 88 7.94 12.59 10.04
N ILE A 89 6.76 11.99 9.88
CA ILE A 89 6.15 11.09 10.86
C ILE A 89 5.57 9.92 10.05
N PRO A 90 6.28 8.80 9.98
CA PRO A 90 5.84 7.63 9.19
C PRO A 90 4.60 6.99 9.79
N ASN A 91 3.90 6.20 8.98
CA ASN A 91 2.87 5.30 9.49
C ASN A 91 3.52 4.23 10.38
N GLY A 92 2.79 3.83 11.42
CA GLY A 92 3.11 2.68 12.24
C GLY A 92 2.11 1.55 12.04
N VAL A 93 2.47 0.37 12.47
CA VAL A 93 1.60 -0.81 12.53
C VAL A 93 1.70 -1.44 13.91
N ASN A 94 0.62 -2.05 14.37
CA ASN A 94 0.66 -2.81 15.62
C ASN A 94 1.40 -4.14 15.40
N PRO A 95 2.16 -4.62 16.40
CA PRO A 95 2.72 -5.96 16.35
C PRO A 95 1.62 -6.99 16.10
N ALA A 96 1.82 -7.87 15.11
CA ALA A 96 0.85 -8.88 14.76
C ALA A 96 1.04 -10.15 15.60
N ALA A 97 -0.06 -10.81 15.90
CA ALA A 97 -0.07 -12.16 16.48
C ALA A 97 -0.50 -13.14 15.37
N PRO A 98 0.40 -14.01 14.88
CA PRO A 98 0.03 -15.01 13.88
C PRO A 98 -1.10 -15.92 14.36
N VAL A 99 -2.06 -16.20 13.46
CA VAL A 99 -3.23 -17.04 13.69
C VAL A 99 -3.22 -18.26 12.76
N PRO A 100 -3.85 -19.40 13.17
CA PRO A 100 -3.93 -20.60 12.31
C PRO A 100 -4.81 -20.34 11.06
N ALA A 101 -4.68 -21.24 10.09
CA ALA A 101 -5.46 -21.23 8.86
C ALA A 101 -6.76 -22.01 9.06
N ASP A 102 -7.82 -21.37 9.55
CA ASP A 102 -9.11 -21.98 9.79
C ASP A 102 -10.14 -21.57 8.71
N ILE A 103 -10.49 -20.29 8.65
CA ILE A 103 -11.46 -19.76 7.68
C ILE A 103 -10.93 -19.89 6.24
N ILE A 104 -9.64 -19.59 6.03
CA ILE A 104 -9.03 -19.68 4.69
C ILE A 104 -8.95 -21.12 4.19
N ARG A 105 -8.79 -22.10 5.08
CA ARG A 105 -8.85 -23.53 4.75
C ARG A 105 -10.25 -23.93 4.32
N GLU A 106 -11.25 -23.58 5.12
CA GLU A 106 -12.64 -23.92 4.87
C GLU A 106 -13.16 -23.30 3.56
N LYS A 107 -12.89 -22.00 3.35
CA LYS A 107 -13.45 -21.27 2.20
C LYS A 107 -12.69 -21.45 0.90
N TYR A 108 -11.36 -21.56 0.97
CA TYR A 108 -10.48 -21.47 -0.22
C TYR A 108 -9.52 -22.68 -0.34
N GLY A 109 -9.54 -23.61 0.59
CA GLY A 109 -8.59 -24.73 0.63
C GLY A 109 -7.13 -24.28 0.74
N LEU A 110 -6.89 -23.19 1.50
CA LEU A 110 -5.56 -22.61 1.69
C LEU A 110 -4.94 -23.12 2.99
N GLU A 111 -3.69 -23.54 2.88
CA GLU A 111 -2.86 -23.96 4.00
C GLU A 111 -1.69 -23.01 4.21
N LYS A 112 -1.02 -23.12 5.33
CA LYS A 112 0.19 -22.32 5.60
C LYS A 112 1.23 -22.54 4.51
N ASP A 113 1.80 -21.43 4.05
CA ASP A 113 2.82 -21.37 2.99
C ASP A 113 2.36 -21.94 1.62
N SER A 114 1.05 -22.15 1.40
CA SER A 114 0.53 -22.68 0.12
C SER A 114 0.23 -21.62 -0.93
N TYR A 115 0.38 -20.33 -0.61
CA TYR A 115 -0.01 -19.25 -1.52
C TYR A 115 0.87 -18.01 -1.42
N ILE A 116 0.88 -17.26 -2.52
CA ILE A 116 1.39 -15.89 -2.64
C ILE A 116 0.22 -14.95 -2.40
N LEU A 117 0.39 -13.93 -1.56
CA LEU A 117 -0.68 -12.99 -1.20
C LEU A 117 -0.45 -11.62 -1.84
N TYR A 118 -1.47 -11.09 -2.47
CA TYR A 118 -1.69 -9.66 -2.69
C TYR A 118 -2.88 -9.22 -1.85
N LEU A 119 -2.73 -8.12 -1.09
CA LEU A 119 -3.84 -7.53 -0.33
C LEU A 119 -3.79 -6.01 -0.45
N GLY A 120 -4.85 -5.43 -1.04
CA GLY A 120 -4.91 -4.00 -1.27
C GLY A 120 -6.16 -3.57 -2.03
N ARG A 121 -6.26 -2.27 -2.29
CA ARG A 121 -7.34 -1.75 -3.16
C ARG A 121 -7.12 -2.22 -4.59
N MET A 122 -8.21 -2.60 -5.25
CA MET A 122 -8.18 -3.01 -6.67
C MET A 122 -8.28 -1.78 -7.57
N VAL A 123 -7.15 -1.11 -7.76
CA VAL A 123 -6.98 0.07 -8.64
C VAL A 123 -5.72 -0.08 -9.48
N PRO A 124 -5.67 0.46 -10.71
CA PRO A 124 -4.55 0.25 -11.63
C PRO A 124 -3.18 0.60 -11.04
N GLU A 125 -3.09 1.71 -10.31
CA GLU A 125 -1.84 2.17 -9.71
C GLU A 125 -1.27 1.23 -8.63
N LYS A 126 -2.03 0.21 -8.21
CA LYS A 126 -1.55 -0.86 -7.32
C LYS A 126 -0.88 -2.02 -8.07
N GLY A 127 -0.91 -2.01 -9.38
CA GLY A 127 -0.13 -2.90 -10.24
C GLY A 127 -0.49 -4.38 -10.16
N CYS A 128 -1.68 -4.75 -9.65
CA CYS A 128 -2.06 -6.16 -9.49
C CYS A 128 -2.01 -6.93 -10.82
N HIS A 129 -2.25 -6.26 -11.95
CA HIS A 129 -2.13 -6.84 -13.29
C HIS A 129 -0.70 -7.32 -13.61
N TYR A 130 0.35 -6.61 -13.15
CA TYR A 130 1.73 -7.09 -13.29
C TYR A 130 1.96 -8.42 -12.56
N LEU A 131 1.33 -8.56 -11.37
CA LEU A 131 1.45 -9.77 -10.58
C LEU A 131 0.73 -10.95 -11.24
N VAL A 132 -0.45 -10.74 -11.80
CA VAL A 132 -1.19 -11.79 -12.54
C VAL A 132 -0.36 -12.27 -13.73
N ASP A 133 0.18 -11.35 -14.54
CA ASP A 133 1.03 -11.71 -15.69
C ASP A 133 2.32 -12.41 -15.28
N ALA A 134 2.97 -11.94 -14.21
CA ALA A 134 4.18 -12.58 -13.70
C ALA A 134 3.87 -14.00 -13.16
N PHE A 135 2.76 -14.16 -12.44
CA PHE A 135 2.36 -15.43 -11.84
C PHE A 135 2.05 -16.50 -12.92
N LYS A 136 1.41 -16.12 -14.02
CA LYS A 136 1.14 -17.03 -15.16
C LYS A 136 2.41 -17.64 -15.76
N LYS A 137 3.57 -16.99 -15.60
CA LYS A 137 4.87 -17.49 -16.08
C LYS A 137 5.52 -18.49 -15.12
N LEU A 138 4.96 -18.68 -13.92
CA LEU A 138 5.57 -19.53 -12.89
C LEU A 138 5.11 -20.99 -13.04
N ASP A 139 6.07 -21.88 -12.94
CA ASP A 139 5.85 -23.31 -12.71
C ASP A 139 5.81 -23.55 -11.18
N THR A 140 4.61 -23.57 -10.61
CA THR A 140 4.40 -23.73 -9.17
C THR A 140 3.01 -24.28 -8.86
N ASP A 141 2.92 -25.05 -7.80
CA ASP A 141 1.68 -25.53 -7.19
C ASP A 141 1.04 -24.53 -6.22
N LYS A 142 1.77 -23.46 -5.87
CA LYS A 142 1.23 -22.43 -4.99
C LYS A 142 0.12 -21.64 -5.69
N LYS A 143 -0.84 -21.20 -4.90
CA LYS A 143 -1.92 -20.34 -5.37
C LYS A 143 -1.53 -18.88 -5.31
N LEU A 144 -2.14 -18.05 -6.15
CA LEU A 144 -2.11 -16.59 -6.04
C LEU A 144 -3.43 -16.13 -5.41
N VAL A 145 -3.37 -15.53 -4.25
CA VAL A 145 -4.55 -14.98 -3.56
C VAL A 145 -4.55 -13.46 -3.73
N ILE A 146 -5.58 -12.95 -4.39
CA ILE A 146 -5.82 -11.52 -4.62
C ILE A 146 -6.97 -11.10 -3.73
N ALA A 147 -6.62 -10.43 -2.62
CA ALA A 147 -7.56 -9.98 -1.61
C ALA A 147 -7.73 -8.45 -1.67
N GLY A 148 -8.99 -8.01 -1.62
CA GLY A 148 -9.35 -6.61 -1.60
C GLY A 148 -10.54 -6.28 -2.48
N GLY A 149 -10.96 -5.03 -2.41
CA GLY A 149 -12.10 -4.52 -3.15
C GLY A 149 -11.83 -3.16 -3.76
N SER A 150 -12.80 -2.70 -4.52
CA SER A 150 -12.83 -1.34 -5.06
C SER A 150 -14.24 -0.78 -4.97
N SER A 151 -14.35 0.51 -4.69
CA SER A 151 -15.61 1.24 -4.76
C SER A 151 -15.87 1.81 -6.17
N ASP A 152 -14.80 2.16 -6.91
CA ASP A 152 -14.93 2.99 -8.11
C ASP A 152 -14.32 2.33 -9.36
N THR A 153 -13.61 1.20 -9.22
CA THR A 153 -12.84 0.53 -10.30
C THR A 153 -13.25 -0.93 -10.47
N ARG A 154 -14.56 -1.21 -10.47
CA ARG A 154 -15.06 -2.57 -10.68
C ARG A 154 -14.60 -3.16 -12.02
N TRP A 155 -14.53 -2.32 -13.05
CA TRP A 155 -14.01 -2.68 -14.37
C TRP A 155 -12.60 -3.28 -14.31
N TYR A 156 -11.73 -2.75 -13.43
CA TYR A 156 -10.37 -3.26 -13.27
C TYR A 156 -10.35 -4.67 -12.62
N ILE A 157 -11.29 -4.95 -11.70
CA ILE A 157 -11.44 -6.29 -11.13
C ILE A 157 -11.87 -7.29 -12.22
N ASP A 158 -12.77 -6.87 -13.10
CA ASP A 158 -13.26 -7.71 -14.20
C ASP A 158 -12.11 -7.96 -15.20
N GLU A 159 -11.31 -6.95 -15.56
CA GLU A 159 -10.09 -7.12 -16.36
C GLU A 159 -9.08 -8.07 -15.72
N LEU A 160 -8.82 -7.96 -14.41
CA LEU A 160 -7.92 -8.88 -13.72
C LEU A 160 -8.38 -10.34 -13.77
N LYS A 161 -9.70 -10.57 -13.69
CA LYS A 161 -10.27 -11.91 -13.82
C LYS A 161 -10.15 -12.46 -15.24
N GLU A 162 -10.38 -11.61 -16.25
CA GLU A 162 -10.15 -11.97 -17.66
C GLU A 162 -8.67 -12.25 -17.90
N GLN A 163 -7.76 -11.44 -17.34
CA GLN A 163 -6.32 -11.64 -17.46
C GLN A 163 -5.85 -12.93 -16.79
N ALA A 164 -6.47 -13.35 -15.69
CA ALA A 164 -6.21 -14.64 -15.07
C ALA A 164 -6.65 -15.83 -15.94
N ASP A 165 -7.53 -15.61 -16.91
CA ASP A 165 -7.91 -16.55 -17.96
C ASP A 165 -8.24 -17.96 -17.44
N GLY A 166 -9.04 -18.04 -16.37
CA GLY A 166 -9.47 -19.30 -15.78
C GLY A 166 -8.35 -20.12 -15.10
N ASP A 167 -7.18 -19.53 -14.84
CA ASP A 167 -6.14 -20.21 -14.04
C ASP A 167 -6.68 -20.49 -12.63
N GLU A 168 -7.00 -21.76 -12.34
CA GLU A 168 -7.58 -22.21 -11.07
C GLU A 168 -6.66 -21.93 -9.86
N ARG A 169 -5.39 -21.62 -10.10
CA ARG A 169 -4.47 -21.22 -9.04
C ARG A 169 -4.69 -19.78 -8.57
N VAL A 170 -5.43 -18.95 -9.33
CA VAL A 170 -5.69 -17.55 -8.98
C VAL A 170 -7.03 -17.41 -8.26
N ILE A 171 -7.01 -16.98 -7.00
CA ILE A 171 -8.18 -16.84 -6.15
C ILE A 171 -8.45 -15.37 -5.85
N PHE A 172 -9.61 -14.87 -6.23
CA PHE A 172 -10.11 -13.55 -5.86
C PHE A 172 -11.04 -13.67 -4.65
N THR A 173 -10.63 -13.14 -3.50
CA THR A 173 -11.45 -13.23 -2.28
C THR A 173 -12.49 -12.13 -2.16
N GLY A 174 -12.33 -11.03 -2.92
CA GLY A 174 -13.05 -9.79 -2.66
C GLY A 174 -12.54 -9.07 -1.43
N PHE A 175 -13.32 -8.14 -0.89
CA PHE A 175 -12.97 -7.40 0.33
C PHE A 175 -12.85 -8.37 1.53
N VAL A 176 -11.81 -8.19 2.32
CA VAL A 176 -11.52 -8.97 3.51
C VAL A 176 -11.22 -8.07 4.70
N ASP A 177 -11.70 -8.45 5.88
CA ASP A 177 -11.44 -7.78 7.14
C ASP A 177 -11.38 -8.78 8.31
N GLY A 178 -11.15 -8.28 9.53
CA GLY A 178 -11.12 -9.07 10.75
C GLY A 178 -10.23 -10.31 10.64
N GLN A 179 -10.73 -11.41 11.20
CA GLN A 179 -9.98 -12.68 11.28
C GLN A 179 -9.58 -13.22 9.90
N LEU A 180 -10.41 -13.10 8.87
CA LEU A 180 -10.06 -13.56 7.52
C LEU A 180 -8.81 -12.86 6.98
N ARG A 181 -8.70 -11.54 7.19
CA ARG A 181 -7.50 -10.76 6.82
C ARG A 181 -6.27 -11.21 7.61
N GLU A 182 -6.43 -11.42 8.91
CA GLU A 182 -5.35 -11.87 9.81
C GLU A 182 -4.83 -13.25 9.39
N GLU A 183 -5.74 -14.19 9.07
CA GLU A 183 -5.37 -15.51 8.59
C GLU A 183 -4.63 -15.46 7.26
N LEU A 184 -5.07 -14.60 6.33
CA LEU A 184 -4.39 -14.42 5.04
C LEU A 184 -2.96 -13.90 5.19
N TYR A 185 -2.73 -12.92 6.06
CA TYR A 185 -1.36 -12.47 6.34
C TYR A 185 -0.53 -13.51 7.09
N SER A 186 -1.12 -14.20 8.08
CA SER A 186 -0.40 -15.13 8.95
C SER A 186 0.13 -16.36 8.23
N ASN A 187 -0.55 -16.78 7.16
CA ASN A 187 -0.29 -18.07 6.53
C ASN A 187 0.26 -17.99 5.11
N ALA A 188 0.50 -16.78 4.57
CA ALA A 188 1.06 -16.60 3.25
C ALA A 188 2.52 -17.09 3.17
N TYR A 189 2.91 -17.65 2.02
CA TYR A 189 4.30 -17.97 1.72
C TYR A 189 5.13 -16.70 1.57
N LEU A 190 4.61 -15.73 0.80
CA LEU A 190 5.14 -14.38 0.68
C LEU A 190 4.03 -13.40 0.29
N PHE A 191 4.30 -12.12 0.47
CA PHE A 191 3.41 -11.02 0.12
C PHE A 191 4.00 -10.20 -1.04
N VAL A 192 3.16 -9.79 -2.00
CA VAL A 192 3.59 -8.98 -3.13
C VAL A 192 2.82 -7.67 -3.19
N LEU A 193 3.53 -6.55 -3.32
CA LEU A 193 2.95 -5.23 -3.56
C LEU A 193 3.60 -4.60 -4.80
N PRO A 194 3.03 -4.78 -6.00
CA PRO A 194 3.62 -4.33 -7.26
C PRO A 194 3.21 -2.91 -7.66
N SER A 195 3.07 -2.02 -6.70
CA SER A 195 2.49 -0.68 -6.89
C SER A 195 3.34 0.23 -7.75
N ASP A 196 2.68 1.06 -8.55
CA ASP A 196 3.28 2.16 -9.31
C ASP A 196 3.36 3.47 -8.51
N LEU A 197 2.48 3.61 -7.53
CA LEU A 197 2.36 4.82 -6.71
C LEU A 197 1.85 4.49 -5.31
N GLU A 198 2.57 4.99 -4.31
CA GLU A 198 2.23 4.89 -2.90
C GLU A 198 2.49 6.21 -2.16
N GLY A 199 1.95 6.35 -0.97
CA GLY A 199 2.41 7.34 -0.01
C GLY A 199 3.33 6.68 1.02
N MET A 200 2.75 5.79 1.81
CA MET A 200 3.42 4.83 2.69
C MET A 200 2.47 3.66 2.89
N PRO A 201 2.71 2.51 2.24
CA PRO A 201 1.72 1.44 2.15
C PRO A 201 1.55 0.68 3.48
N LEU A 202 0.40 0.87 4.14
CA LEU A 202 0.08 0.15 5.39
C LEU A 202 0.02 -1.36 5.20
N CYS A 203 -0.51 -1.84 4.05
CA CYS A 203 -0.57 -3.28 3.77
C CYS A 203 0.81 -3.94 3.71
N LEU A 204 1.86 -3.19 3.32
CA LEU A 204 3.23 -3.68 3.32
C LEU A 204 3.76 -3.79 4.76
N LEU A 205 3.54 -2.77 5.59
CA LEU A 205 3.88 -2.79 7.01
C LEU A 205 3.12 -3.90 7.75
N GLU A 206 1.81 -4.07 7.47
CA GLU A 206 1.01 -5.16 8.01
C GLU A 206 1.59 -6.53 7.61
N ALA A 207 1.90 -6.74 6.32
CA ALA A 207 2.50 -7.99 5.86
C ALA A 207 3.81 -8.30 6.59
N MET A 208 4.68 -7.30 6.75
CA MET A 208 5.94 -7.43 7.48
C MET A 208 5.72 -7.76 8.96
N SER A 209 4.73 -7.12 9.61
CA SER A 209 4.35 -7.36 11.01
C SER A 209 3.89 -8.79 11.26
N TYR A 210 3.21 -9.43 10.28
CA TYR A 210 2.86 -10.85 10.31
C TYR A 210 4.02 -11.78 9.93
N GLY A 211 5.21 -11.23 9.71
CA GLY A 211 6.38 -12.02 9.35
C GLY A 211 6.34 -12.56 7.92
N ASN A 212 5.79 -11.81 6.96
CA ASN A 212 5.87 -12.20 5.56
C ASN A 212 7.20 -11.77 4.94
N CYS A 213 7.76 -12.64 4.10
CA CYS A 213 8.71 -12.20 3.09
C CYS A 213 7.95 -11.32 2.09
N VAL A 214 8.44 -10.11 1.84
CA VAL A 214 7.77 -9.15 0.97
C VAL A 214 8.53 -8.95 -0.33
N ILE A 215 7.79 -8.88 -1.45
CA ILE A 215 8.32 -8.48 -2.76
C ILE A 215 7.58 -7.20 -3.17
N THR A 216 8.29 -6.13 -3.50
CA THR A 216 7.67 -4.87 -3.88
C THR A 216 8.41 -4.19 -5.03
N SER A 217 7.74 -3.26 -5.72
CA SER A 217 8.38 -2.42 -6.74
C SER A 217 9.44 -1.50 -6.13
N ASP A 218 10.38 -1.05 -6.95
CA ASP A 218 11.50 -0.18 -6.58
C ASP A 218 11.12 1.30 -6.44
N ILE A 219 9.82 1.63 -6.31
CA ILE A 219 9.42 2.98 -5.98
C ILE A 219 9.92 3.36 -4.59
N GLU A 220 10.36 4.61 -4.43
CA GLU A 220 10.99 5.10 -3.20
C GLU A 220 10.11 4.84 -1.96
N GLU A 221 8.80 5.03 -2.08
CA GLU A 221 7.82 4.84 -1.00
C GLU A 221 7.73 3.41 -0.49
N CYS A 222 7.97 2.42 -1.36
CA CYS A 222 8.00 1.00 -0.98
C CYS A 222 9.40 0.57 -0.54
N ALA A 223 10.44 0.94 -1.28
CA ALA A 223 11.83 0.61 -0.98
C ALA A 223 12.24 1.14 0.40
N ASN A 224 11.83 2.38 0.75
CA ASN A 224 12.10 2.97 2.05
C ASN A 224 11.33 2.32 3.21
N VAL A 225 10.24 1.60 2.94
CA VAL A 225 9.52 0.85 3.97
C VAL A 225 10.22 -0.46 4.29
N ILE A 226 10.69 -1.18 3.27
CA ILE A 226 11.28 -2.50 3.49
C ILE A 226 12.78 -2.43 3.79
N HIS A 227 13.49 -1.36 3.36
CA HIS A 227 14.95 -1.30 3.36
C HIS A 227 15.55 -2.60 2.80
N ASP A 228 16.44 -3.26 3.56
CA ASP A 228 17.07 -4.53 3.18
C ASP A 228 16.29 -5.77 3.66
N ASN A 229 15.04 -5.59 4.14
CA ASN A 229 14.24 -6.67 4.76
C ASN A 229 13.22 -7.29 3.80
N GLY A 230 13.44 -7.18 2.49
CA GLY A 230 12.56 -7.73 1.46
C GLY A 230 13.24 -7.77 0.10
N ILE A 231 12.49 -8.13 -0.91
CA ILE A 231 12.95 -8.25 -2.29
C ILE A 231 12.35 -7.12 -3.11
N VAL A 232 13.16 -6.48 -3.94
CA VAL A 232 12.74 -5.39 -4.83
C VAL A 232 12.80 -5.84 -6.27
N PHE A 233 11.81 -5.46 -7.07
CA PHE A 233 11.78 -5.63 -8.51
C PHE A 233 11.54 -4.28 -9.21
N ARG A 234 11.93 -4.17 -10.48
CA ARG A 234 11.76 -2.93 -11.26
C ARG A 234 10.29 -2.65 -11.52
N LYS A 235 9.83 -1.47 -11.13
CA LYS A 235 8.46 -0.98 -11.34
C LYS A 235 7.96 -1.26 -12.76
N GLY A 236 6.78 -1.89 -12.86
CA GLY A 236 6.12 -2.21 -14.13
C GLY A 236 6.79 -3.32 -14.95
N ASP A 237 7.87 -3.91 -14.48
CA ASP A 237 8.59 -4.97 -15.18
C ASP A 237 8.09 -6.35 -14.75
N VAL A 238 7.19 -6.91 -15.56
CA VAL A 238 6.59 -8.23 -15.34
C VAL A 238 7.64 -9.35 -15.35
N ASP A 239 8.67 -9.24 -16.21
CA ASP A 239 9.70 -10.27 -16.31
C ASP A 239 10.63 -10.27 -15.10
N ASP A 240 11.01 -9.08 -14.62
CA ASP A 240 11.79 -8.97 -13.38
C ASP A 240 10.98 -9.47 -12.17
N LEU A 241 9.68 -9.12 -12.08
CA LEU A 241 8.81 -9.66 -11.03
C LEU A 241 8.72 -11.19 -11.08
N ALA A 242 8.54 -11.76 -12.27
CA ALA A 242 8.52 -13.22 -12.44
C ALA A 242 9.85 -13.87 -12.03
N GLN A 243 10.98 -13.25 -12.36
CA GLN A 243 12.30 -13.71 -11.91
C GLN A 243 12.45 -13.67 -10.39
N LYS A 244 12.03 -12.59 -9.72
CA LYS A 244 12.06 -12.48 -8.25
C LYS A 244 11.16 -13.50 -7.57
N LEU A 245 9.97 -13.75 -8.12
CA LEU A 245 9.07 -14.79 -7.65
C LEU A 245 9.69 -16.19 -7.83
N THR A 246 10.22 -16.51 -9.00
CA THR A 246 10.93 -17.77 -9.26
C THR A 246 12.10 -17.96 -8.29
N TYR A 247 12.88 -16.90 -8.07
CA TYR A 247 13.98 -16.94 -7.10
C TYR A 247 13.47 -17.26 -5.69
N ALA A 248 12.42 -16.59 -5.21
CA ALA A 248 11.84 -16.84 -3.90
C ALA A 248 11.28 -18.25 -3.75
N LEU A 249 10.63 -18.78 -4.81
CA LEU A 249 10.09 -20.16 -4.82
C LEU A 249 11.21 -21.21 -4.77
N SER A 250 12.33 -20.98 -5.45
CA SER A 250 13.47 -21.92 -5.49
C SER A 250 14.41 -21.77 -4.28
N HIS A 251 14.28 -20.71 -3.47
CA HIS A 251 15.14 -20.43 -2.31
C HIS A 251 14.35 -20.26 -1.00
N PRO A 252 13.71 -21.32 -0.49
CA PRO A 252 12.84 -21.22 0.70
C PRO A 252 13.57 -20.77 1.97
N ASN A 253 14.90 -20.99 2.03
CA ASN A 253 15.70 -20.49 3.15
C ASN A 253 15.82 -18.96 3.14
N THR A 254 15.96 -18.36 1.97
CA THR A 254 15.96 -16.90 1.78
C THR A 254 14.60 -16.31 2.17
N VAL A 255 13.50 -16.96 1.79
CA VAL A 255 12.16 -16.54 2.19
C VAL A 255 12.02 -16.58 3.71
N ARG A 256 12.47 -17.65 4.38
CA ARG A 256 12.43 -17.74 5.85
C ARG A 256 13.28 -16.67 6.53
N MET A 257 14.43 -16.35 5.98
CA MET A 257 15.29 -15.27 6.47
C MET A 257 14.56 -13.93 6.40
N PHE A 258 13.98 -13.59 5.24
CA PHE A 258 13.23 -12.34 5.10
C PHE A 258 11.96 -12.28 5.94
N LYS A 259 11.27 -13.40 6.17
CA LYS A 259 10.14 -13.49 7.11
C LYS A 259 10.56 -13.04 8.52
N TRP A 260 11.69 -13.51 8.99
CA TRP A 260 12.22 -13.14 10.30
C TRP A 260 12.69 -11.68 10.34
N LEU A 261 13.48 -11.24 9.34
CA LEU A 261 13.99 -9.87 9.28
C LEU A 261 12.85 -8.84 9.20
N ALA A 262 11.82 -9.11 8.42
CA ALA A 262 10.66 -8.22 8.27
C ALA A 262 9.92 -8.01 9.59
N ALA A 263 9.66 -9.09 10.36
CA ALA A 263 9.00 -9.02 11.66
C ALA A 263 9.83 -8.24 12.69
N GLU A 264 11.13 -8.53 12.78
CA GLU A 264 12.06 -7.82 13.68
C GLU A 264 12.10 -6.31 13.36
N TYR A 265 12.25 -5.98 12.09
CA TYR A 265 12.39 -4.59 11.64
C TYR A 265 11.16 -3.72 11.95
N VAL A 266 9.95 -4.25 11.74
CA VAL A 266 8.71 -3.46 11.93
C VAL A 266 8.32 -3.35 13.42
N CYS A 267 8.81 -4.25 14.29
CA CYS A 267 8.55 -4.22 15.73
C CYS A 267 9.54 -3.37 16.52
N THR A 268 10.61 -2.86 15.90
CA THR A 268 11.62 -1.98 16.51
C THR A 268 11.36 -0.51 16.15
#